data_7d44b9dac6f3d72cc93f263dadf43b38
#
_entry.id   7d44b9dac6f3d72cc93f263dadf43b38
#
_cell.length_a   1.000
_cell.length_b   1.000
_cell.length_c   1.000
_cell.angle_alpha   90.00
_cell.angle_beta   90.00
_cell.angle_gamma   90.00
#
_symmetry.space_group_name_H-M   'P 1'
#
loop_
_entity.id
_entity.type
_entity.pdbx_description
1 polymer ?
#
loop_
_entity_poly.entity_id
_entity_poly.type
_entity_poly.pdbx_seq_one_letter_code
_entity_poly.pdbx_strand_id
1 'polypeptide(L)'
;MHPGYQIGTLYLHCEPIDFRKQINSLSALVEGELELSPFADALFVFINRRRTSLKILYWDRNGFCLWQKRLEVDRFAWPSREHVRSVCQVTVRELQWLLDGFDPWKNAHKSLNYRVVS
;
A
#
# COMPACT_ATOMS: atom_id res chain seq x y z
N MET A 1 4.42 -3.59 -12.00
CA MET A 1 4.07 -2.19 -12.18
C MET A 1 4.86 -1.63 -13.31
N HIS A 2 4.47 -0.53 -13.84
CA HIS A 2 5.11 0.02 -15.01
C HIS A 2 6.37 0.76 -14.67
N PRO A 3 7.50 0.34 -15.17
CA PRO A 3 8.72 1.07 -14.96
C PRO A 3 8.57 2.41 -15.68
N GLY A 4 9.02 3.44 -15.07
CA GLY A 4 8.93 4.74 -15.69
C GLY A 4 7.57 5.37 -15.66
N TYR A 5 6.61 4.69 -15.13
CA TYR A 5 5.27 5.21 -15.03
C TYR A 5 5.24 6.25 -13.93
N GLN A 6 4.59 7.36 -14.22
CA GLN A 6 4.50 8.40 -13.21
C GLN A 6 3.40 8.03 -12.25
N ILE A 7 3.73 7.82 -11.02
CA ILE A 7 2.78 7.43 -10.01
C ILE A 7 2.27 8.66 -9.30
N GLY A 8 0.97 8.79 -9.21
CA GLY A 8 0.38 9.92 -8.51
C GLY A 8 0.49 9.76 -7.01
N THR A 9 -0.51 9.21 -6.38
CA THR A 9 -0.54 9.08 -4.93
C THR A 9 -0.53 7.63 -4.53
N LEU A 10 0.14 7.32 -3.42
CA LEU A 10 0.20 5.97 -2.90
C LEU A 10 -0.53 5.91 -1.58
N TYR A 11 -1.50 5.01 -1.49
CA TYR A 11 -2.28 4.82 -0.27
C TYR A 11 -2.11 3.41 0.25
N LEU A 12 -1.90 3.27 1.55
CA LEU A 12 -1.95 1.97 2.20
C LEU A 12 -3.29 1.84 2.93
N HIS A 13 -3.95 0.74 2.73
CA HIS A 13 -5.12 0.41 3.53
C HIS A 13 -4.59 -0.25 4.80
N CYS A 14 -4.70 0.44 5.93
CA CYS A 14 -4.00 0.03 7.15
C CYS A 14 -4.47 -1.29 7.73
N GLU A 15 -5.76 -1.59 7.65
CA GLU A 15 -6.25 -2.84 8.19
C GLU A 15 -6.01 -3.98 7.21
N PRO A 16 -5.58 -5.15 7.70
CA PRO A 16 -5.45 -6.29 6.80
C PRO A 16 -6.79 -6.69 6.22
N ILE A 17 -6.77 -7.28 5.04
CA ILE A 17 -7.99 -7.70 4.37
C ILE A 17 -7.93 -9.18 4.04
N ASP A 18 -9.09 -9.74 3.72
CA ASP A 18 -9.20 -11.11 3.27
C ASP A 18 -8.74 -11.15 1.81
N PHE A 19 -7.69 -11.90 1.52
CA PHE A 19 -7.11 -11.92 0.18
C PHE A 19 -7.90 -12.73 -0.83
N ARG A 20 -9.08 -13.20 -0.47
CA ARG A 20 -10.00 -13.71 -1.46
C ARG A 20 -10.61 -12.55 -2.23
N LYS A 21 -10.51 -11.33 -1.71
CA LYS A 21 -11.00 -10.16 -2.41
C LYS A 21 -10.14 -9.90 -3.64
N GLN A 22 -10.81 -9.65 -4.75
CA GLN A 22 -10.15 -9.38 -6.02
C GLN A 22 -10.54 -7.99 -6.51
N ILE A 23 -10.33 -7.72 -7.77
CA ILE A 23 -10.49 -6.37 -8.33
C ILE A 23 -11.81 -5.71 -7.94
N ASN A 24 -12.93 -6.39 -8.16
CA ASN A 24 -14.22 -5.76 -7.89
C ASN A 24 -14.41 -5.44 -6.42
N SER A 25 -14.04 -6.37 -5.55
CA SER A 25 -14.20 -6.17 -4.12
C SER A 25 -13.25 -5.10 -3.61
N LEU A 26 -12.04 -5.06 -4.15
CA LEU A 26 -11.06 -4.07 -3.71
C LEU A 26 -11.43 -2.67 -4.19
N SER A 27 -11.92 -2.55 -5.43
CA SER A 27 -12.34 -1.24 -5.92
C SER A 27 -13.55 -0.73 -5.14
N ALA A 28 -14.46 -1.63 -4.76
CA ALA A 28 -15.61 -1.25 -3.95
C ALA A 28 -15.17 -0.81 -2.54
N LEU A 29 -14.12 -1.45 -2.02
CA LEU A 29 -13.60 -1.10 -0.71
C LEU A 29 -12.98 0.30 -0.75
N VAL A 30 -12.24 0.62 -1.81
CA VAL A 30 -11.66 1.94 -1.97
C VAL A 30 -12.76 3.00 -2.01
N GLU A 31 -13.79 2.75 -2.79
CA GLU A 31 -14.85 3.71 -2.93
C GLU A 31 -15.69 3.85 -1.67
N GLY A 32 -16.06 2.76 -1.07
CA GLY A 32 -16.95 2.77 0.08
C GLY A 32 -16.27 3.03 1.40
N GLU A 33 -15.22 2.29 1.71
CA GLU A 33 -14.58 2.40 3.01
C GLU A 33 -13.57 3.54 3.08
N LEU A 34 -12.77 3.70 2.05
CA LEU A 34 -11.78 4.77 2.07
C LEU A 34 -12.33 6.07 1.53
N GLU A 35 -13.49 6.02 0.88
CA GLU A 35 -14.10 7.20 0.28
C GLU A 35 -13.16 7.88 -0.70
N LEU A 36 -12.45 7.09 -1.48
CA LEU A 36 -11.56 7.57 -2.51
C LEU A 36 -12.03 7.00 -3.84
N SER A 37 -11.61 7.62 -4.92
CA SER A 37 -11.99 7.11 -6.23
C SER A 37 -11.02 6.01 -6.66
N PRO A 38 -11.51 4.81 -6.97
CA PRO A 38 -10.63 3.76 -7.46
C PRO A 38 -10.11 4.05 -8.86
N PHE A 39 -10.67 5.05 -9.54
CA PHE A 39 -10.22 5.44 -10.87
C PHE A 39 -9.18 6.56 -10.81
N ALA A 40 -8.82 7.02 -9.63
CA ALA A 40 -7.88 8.10 -9.48
C ALA A 40 -6.47 7.66 -9.89
N ASP A 41 -5.59 8.64 -10.13
CA ASP A 41 -4.21 8.38 -10.44
C ASP A 41 -3.51 8.04 -9.12
N ALA A 42 -3.70 6.83 -8.67
CA ALA A 42 -3.23 6.39 -7.37
C ALA A 42 -3.01 4.89 -7.35
N LEU A 43 -2.14 4.45 -6.46
CA LEU A 43 -1.98 3.03 -6.16
C LEU A 43 -2.58 2.77 -4.80
N PHE A 44 -3.34 1.70 -4.67
CA PHE A 44 -3.94 1.31 -3.41
C PHE A 44 -3.33 -0.01 -2.97
N VAL A 45 -2.68 -0.02 -1.81
CA VAL A 45 -1.91 -1.16 -1.33
C VAL A 45 -2.63 -1.83 -0.17
N PHE A 46 -2.81 -3.13 -0.29
CA PHE A 46 -3.53 -3.94 0.71
C PHE A 46 -2.63 -5.06 1.21
N ILE A 47 -2.85 -5.51 2.43
CA ILE A 47 -2.06 -6.57 3.02
C ILE A 47 -2.97 -7.65 3.59
N ASN A 48 -2.52 -8.90 3.58
CA ASN A 48 -3.27 -9.98 4.20
C ASN A 48 -2.98 -10.01 5.70
N ARG A 49 -3.76 -10.80 6.44
CA ARG A 49 -3.63 -10.84 7.89
C ARG A 49 -2.28 -11.33 8.36
N ARG A 50 -1.69 -12.24 7.63
CA ARG A 50 -0.38 -12.78 8.01
C ARG A 50 0.77 -11.85 7.65
N ARG A 51 0.47 -10.81 6.88
CA ARG A 51 1.45 -9.83 6.41
C ARG A 51 2.50 -10.47 5.51
N THR A 52 2.12 -11.52 4.82
CA THR A 52 3.01 -12.21 3.91
C THR A 52 2.77 -11.83 2.45
N SER A 53 1.63 -11.21 2.15
CA SER A 53 1.29 -10.87 0.78
C SER A 53 0.70 -9.48 0.68
N LEU A 54 1.07 -8.77 -0.38
CA LEU A 54 0.53 -7.46 -0.69
C LEU A 54 -0.18 -7.53 -2.02
N LYS A 55 -1.24 -6.74 -2.15
CA LYS A 55 -1.89 -6.50 -3.43
C LYS A 55 -1.89 -5.02 -3.69
N ILE A 56 -1.67 -4.63 -4.93
CA ILE A 56 -1.72 -3.23 -5.33
C ILE A 56 -2.72 -3.11 -6.45
N LEU A 57 -3.76 -2.30 -6.20
CA LEU A 57 -4.81 -2.05 -7.18
C LEU A 57 -4.59 -0.68 -7.80
N TYR A 58 -4.70 -0.58 -9.11
CA TYR A 58 -4.64 0.72 -9.76
C TYR A 58 -5.40 0.70 -11.07
N TRP A 59 -5.87 1.88 -11.46
CA TRP A 59 -6.59 2.04 -12.72
C TRP A 59 -5.57 2.47 -13.79
N ASP A 60 -5.57 1.76 -14.92
CA ASP A 60 -4.65 2.07 -16.01
C ASP A 60 -5.47 2.33 -17.26
N ARG A 61 -5.73 3.60 -17.49
CA ARG A 61 -6.41 4.08 -18.69
C ARG A 61 -7.76 3.44 -19.02
N ASN A 62 -7.82 2.17 -19.19
CA ASN A 62 -9.04 1.50 -19.59
C ASN A 62 -9.35 0.23 -18.79
N GLY A 63 -8.66 0.02 -17.70
CA GLY A 63 -8.91 -1.17 -16.90
C GLY A 63 -8.19 -1.13 -15.58
N PHE A 64 -8.63 -1.98 -14.66
CA PHE A 64 -7.97 -2.12 -13.39
C PHE A 64 -6.85 -3.13 -13.50
N CYS A 65 -5.75 -2.85 -12.83
CA CYS A 65 -4.64 -3.77 -12.70
C CYS A 65 -4.52 -4.16 -11.24
N LEU A 66 -4.21 -5.42 -11.00
CA LEU A 66 -3.99 -5.92 -9.66
C LEU A 66 -2.66 -6.66 -9.64
N TRP A 67 -1.72 -6.13 -8.86
CA TRP A 67 -0.39 -6.69 -8.74
C TRP A 67 -0.26 -7.32 -7.36
N GLN A 68 0.42 -8.44 -7.28
CA GLN A 68 0.55 -9.13 -6.00
C GLN A 68 1.97 -9.61 -5.79
N LYS A 69 2.44 -9.52 -4.57
CA LYS A 69 3.73 -10.07 -4.19
C LYS A 69 3.58 -10.83 -2.88
N ARG A 70 4.13 -12.03 -2.82
CA ARG A 70 4.13 -12.84 -1.61
C ARG A 70 5.57 -13.08 -1.19
N LEU A 71 5.86 -12.86 0.09
CA LEU A 71 7.16 -13.19 0.65
C LEU A 71 7.15 -14.66 1.06
N GLU A 72 8.20 -15.36 0.72
CA GLU A 72 8.26 -16.79 1.02
C GLU A 72 8.77 -17.08 2.42
N VAL A 73 9.53 -16.17 3.00
CA VAL A 73 10.14 -16.40 4.30
C VAL A 73 9.68 -15.42 5.37
N ASP A 74 9.76 -14.15 5.10
CA ASP A 74 9.46 -13.14 6.10
C ASP A 74 8.09 -12.53 5.96
N ARG A 75 7.84 -11.49 6.72
CA ARG A 75 6.60 -10.73 6.65
C ARG A 75 6.92 -9.31 6.27
N PHE A 76 5.96 -8.67 5.62
CA PHE A 76 6.09 -7.25 5.33
C PHE A 76 5.93 -6.46 6.62
N ALA A 77 6.73 -5.42 6.79
CA ALA A 77 6.57 -4.50 7.90
C ALA A 77 5.36 -3.62 7.60
N TRP A 78 4.42 -3.55 8.51
CA TRP A 78 3.20 -2.79 8.28
C TRP A 78 3.04 -1.75 9.37
N PRO A 79 2.44 -0.60 9.06
CA PRO A 79 2.31 0.46 10.06
C PRO A 79 1.54 -0.01 11.28
N SER A 80 1.90 0.53 12.42
CA SER A 80 1.28 0.15 13.68
C SER A 80 -0.18 0.56 13.70
N ARG A 81 -0.98 -0.21 14.39
CA ARG A 81 -2.38 0.09 14.51
C ARG A 81 -2.67 1.30 15.37
N GLU A 82 -1.64 1.87 15.93
CA GLU A 82 -1.83 3.05 16.73
C GLU A 82 -2.20 4.22 15.85
N HIS A 83 -1.97 4.07 14.57
CA HIS A 83 -2.40 5.08 13.64
C HIS A 83 -3.87 4.80 13.39
N VAL A 84 -4.67 5.67 13.88
CA VAL A 84 -6.10 5.52 13.83
C VAL A 84 -6.73 5.58 12.46
N ARG A 85 -6.01 5.90 11.46
CA ARG A 85 -6.60 6.05 10.15
C ARG A 85 -6.72 4.73 9.43
N SER A 86 -7.79 4.59 8.66
CA SER A 86 -7.97 3.40 7.84
C SER A 86 -7.05 3.44 6.61
N VAL A 87 -6.54 4.61 6.27
CA VAL A 87 -5.67 4.75 5.10
C VAL A 87 -4.50 5.68 5.44
N CYS A 88 -3.33 5.36 4.94
CA CYS A 88 -2.13 6.18 5.10
C CYS A 88 -1.58 6.49 3.73
N GLN A 89 -1.13 7.72 3.54
CA GLN A 89 -0.45 8.09 2.31
C GLN A 89 1.03 7.85 2.50
N VAL A 90 1.68 7.24 1.53
CA VAL A 90 3.10 6.93 1.64
C VAL A 90 3.84 7.41 0.41
N THR A 91 5.16 7.47 0.51
CA THR A 91 5.99 7.89 -0.62
C THR A 91 6.40 6.67 -1.45
N VAL A 92 6.88 6.94 -2.66
CA VAL A 92 7.38 5.89 -3.53
C VAL A 92 8.54 5.18 -2.86
N ARG A 93 9.40 5.91 -2.17
CA ARG A 93 10.54 5.31 -1.49
C ARG A 93 10.08 4.37 -0.38
N GLU A 94 9.09 4.78 0.39
CA GLU A 94 8.57 3.92 1.45
C GLU A 94 7.97 2.66 0.88
N LEU A 95 7.25 2.77 -0.23
CA LEU A 95 6.69 1.59 -0.87
C LEU A 95 7.78 0.67 -1.39
N GLN A 96 8.83 1.24 -1.98
CA GLN A 96 9.93 0.43 -2.47
C GLN A 96 10.63 -0.32 -1.34
N TRP A 97 10.87 0.35 -0.22
CA TRP A 97 11.47 -0.30 0.94
C TRP A 97 10.57 -1.42 1.45
N LEU A 98 9.27 -1.15 1.52
CA LEU A 98 8.32 -2.15 1.96
C LEU A 98 8.35 -3.38 1.05
N LEU A 99 8.34 -3.16 -0.26
CA LEU A 99 8.35 -4.26 -1.21
C LEU A 99 9.64 -5.07 -1.15
N ASP A 100 10.74 -4.42 -0.77
CA ASP A 100 12.02 -5.10 -0.66
C ASP A 100 12.19 -5.81 0.69
N GLY A 101 11.20 -5.72 1.54
CA GLY A 101 11.25 -6.42 2.83
C GLY A 101 11.85 -5.60 3.95
N PHE A 102 12.12 -4.32 3.73
CA PHE A 102 12.63 -3.47 4.79
C PHE A 102 11.48 -2.83 5.57
N ASP A 103 11.79 -2.26 6.70
CA ASP A 103 10.82 -1.62 7.57
C ASP A 103 10.94 -0.09 7.43
N PRO A 104 10.18 0.52 6.55
CA PRO A 104 10.28 1.95 6.35
C PRO A 104 9.74 2.74 7.53
N TRP A 105 8.85 2.12 8.31
CA TRP A 105 8.22 2.81 9.42
C TRP A 105 9.19 3.01 10.57
N LYS A 106 10.01 2.03 10.80
CA LYS A 106 11.00 2.11 11.85
C LYS A 106 12.04 3.17 11.51
N ASN A 107 12.48 3.19 10.27
CA ASN A 107 13.43 4.18 9.82
C ASN A 107 12.83 5.56 9.83
N ALA A 108 11.61 5.67 9.40
CA ALA A 108 10.95 6.96 9.39
C ALA A 108 10.84 7.50 10.79
N HIS A 109 10.64 6.62 11.73
CA HIS A 109 10.47 7.01 13.09
C HIS A 109 11.75 7.62 13.62
N LYS A 110 12.83 7.01 13.30
CA LYS A 110 14.08 7.55 13.72
C LYS A 110 14.34 8.80 12.97
N SER A 111 14.02 8.78 11.73
CA SER A 111 14.41 9.89 11.02
C SER A 111 13.54 11.04 11.26
N LEU A 112 12.42 10.85 11.80
CA LEU A 112 11.65 12.01 12.03
C LEU A 112 12.51 12.86 12.80
N ASN A 113 13.35 12.28 13.54
CA ASN A 113 14.16 13.02 14.38
C ASN A 113 15.24 13.62 13.60
N TYR A 114 15.57 13.06 12.51
CA TYR A 114 16.59 13.64 11.81
C TYR A 114 16.14 13.75 10.46
N ARG A 115 15.11 13.21 10.12
CA ARG A 115 14.81 13.24 8.84
C ARG A 115 14.10 14.42 8.60
N VAL A 116 13.75 14.81 9.47
CA VAL A 116 13.17 15.95 9.20
C VAL A 116 14.15 16.53 8.49
N VAL A 117 14.91 15.89 8.59
CA VAL A 117 15.99 16.01 8.10
C VAL A 117 16.11 15.42 6.87
N SER A 118 15.77 14.57 6.68
CA SER A 118 16.09 14.04 5.39
C SER A 118 14.93 14.07 4.48
#